data_d515c2697da66277fff08162bebd8e37
#
_entry.id   d515c2697da66277fff08162bebd8e37
#
_cell.length_a   1.000
_cell.length_b   1.000
_cell.length_c   1.000
_cell.angle_alpha   90.00
_cell.angle_beta   90.00
_cell.angle_gamma   90.00
#
_symmetry.space_group_name_H-M   'P 1'
#
loop_
_entity.id
_entity.type
_entity.pdbx_description
1 polymer ?
#
loop_
_entity_poly.entity_id
_entity_poly.type
_entity_poly.pdbx_seq_one_letter_code
_entity_poly.pdbx_strand_id
1 'polypeptide(L)'
;MQNLFAKMGFSHLYLSPITCAREGSTHGYDVVDHTKVSPQLGGESALEDLSRQARSHGLGILLDIVPNHMAAHPENLWWQDVLRHGLESPYAHWFDIDWQPASRALQGKVLAPFLSSSVRSILLREEVELFFNDAQASIRIAGGVYPLKPGSWPALQPAQLMSYYDTATQNGRDRVHELLRRQNYRLASWRCAAKSINWRRFFDISDLIALRIQDREVFDAVWAEDRPC
;
A
#
# COMPACT_ATOMS: atom_id res chain seq x y z
N MET A 1 24.50 -21.59 13.19
CA MET A 1 25.04 -20.35 12.58
C MET A 1 25.47 -19.34 13.65
N GLN A 2 24.66 -18.99 14.66
CA GLN A 2 24.96 -18.02 15.73
C GLN A 2 26.25 -18.38 16.53
N ASN A 3 26.45 -19.64 16.87
CA ASN A 3 27.69 -20.11 17.52
C ASN A 3 28.96 -19.80 16.69
N LEU A 4 28.86 -19.83 15.35
CA LEU A 4 29.96 -19.46 14.48
C LEU A 4 30.28 -17.97 14.56
N PHE A 5 29.25 -17.10 14.52
CA PHE A 5 29.43 -15.64 14.62
C PHE A 5 30.04 -15.26 15.98
N ALA A 6 29.55 -15.84 17.09
CA ALA A 6 30.13 -15.60 18.40
C ALA A 6 31.60 -16.00 18.48
N LYS A 7 31.95 -17.17 17.92
CA LYS A 7 33.36 -17.65 17.85
C LYS A 7 34.26 -16.77 16.97
N MET A 8 33.69 -16.11 15.96
CA MET A 8 34.41 -15.16 15.10
C MET A 8 34.56 -13.77 15.77
N GLY A 9 34.04 -13.56 16.98
CA GLY A 9 34.16 -12.31 17.73
C GLY A 9 33.14 -11.23 17.37
N PHE A 10 32.06 -11.58 16.66
CA PHE A 10 30.94 -10.64 16.46
C PHE A 10 30.19 -10.42 17.78
N SER A 11 29.70 -9.20 18.00
CA SER A 11 28.92 -8.81 19.18
C SER A 11 27.42 -8.78 18.92
N HIS A 12 27.01 -8.57 17.66
CA HIS A 12 25.61 -8.40 17.27
C HIS A 12 25.30 -9.08 15.93
N LEU A 13 24.04 -9.47 15.78
CA LEU A 13 23.44 -9.84 14.49
C LEU A 13 22.68 -8.62 13.96
N TYR A 14 23.03 -8.16 12.77
CA TYR A 14 22.28 -7.12 12.07
C TYR A 14 21.24 -7.79 11.17
N LEU A 15 19.96 -7.46 11.36
CA LEU A 15 18.85 -8.01 10.61
C LEU A 15 18.28 -6.94 9.69
N SER A 16 18.00 -7.30 8.44
CA SER A 16 17.14 -6.51 7.54
C SER A 16 15.75 -6.33 8.14
N PRO A 17 14.91 -5.41 7.63
CA PRO A 17 13.59 -5.15 8.19
C PRO A 17 12.77 -6.43 8.36
N ILE A 18 12.20 -6.60 9.54
CA ILE A 18 11.48 -7.83 9.94
C ILE A 18 9.96 -7.70 9.84
N THR A 19 9.45 -6.50 9.62
CA THR A 19 8.00 -6.25 9.51
C THR A 19 7.42 -6.79 8.22
N CYS A 20 6.08 -6.89 8.14
CA CYS A 20 5.42 -7.41 6.95
C CYS A 20 5.68 -6.48 5.76
N ALA A 21 6.45 -6.96 4.80
CA ALA A 21 6.63 -6.37 3.49
C ALA A 21 5.64 -7.00 2.49
N ARG A 22 5.47 -6.38 1.32
CA ARG A 22 4.61 -6.94 0.26
C ARG A 22 5.05 -8.34 -0.15
N GLU A 23 4.13 -9.12 -0.67
CA GLU A 23 4.44 -10.47 -1.17
C GLU A 23 5.57 -10.43 -2.23
N GLY A 24 6.52 -11.35 -2.10
CA GLY A 24 7.68 -11.44 -2.99
C GLY A 24 8.80 -10.43 -2.72
N SER A 25 8.70 -9.61 -1.68
CA SER A 25 9.80 -8.73 -1.26
C SER A 25 11.02 -9.55 -0.82
N THR A 26 12.19 -9.21 -1.36
CA THR A 26 13.45 -9.88 -1.01
C THR A 26 14.30 -9.07 -0.02
N HIS A 27 13.88 -7.83 0.31
CA HIS A 27 14.66 -6.88 1.11
C HIS A 27 13.90 -6.32 2.33
N GLY A 28 12.56 -6.37 2.37
CA GLY A 28 11.74 -5.95 3.50
C GLY A 28 11.50 -4.43 3.65
N TYR A 29 12.02 -3.58 2.74
CA TYR A 29 11.83 -2.12 2.84
C TYR A 29 10.48 -1.61 2.30
N ASP A 30 9.75 -2.42 1.58
CA ASP A 30 8.42 -2.12 1.03
C ASP A 30 7.33 -2.63 1.99
N VAL A 31 7.33 -2.05 3.19
CA VAL A 31 6.46 -2.46 4.30
C VAL A 31 4.99 -2.22 3.97
N VAL A 32 4.15 -3.19 4.25
CA VAL A 32 2.69 -3.12 4.14
C VAL A 32 1.98 -3.14 5.49
N ASP A 33 2.62 -3.67 6.53
CA ASP A 33 2.11 -3.69 7.89
C ASP A 33 3.27 -3.58 8.89
N HIS A 34 3.32 -2.46 9.61
CA HIS A 34 4.32 -2.22 10.66
C HIS A 34 4.01 -2.94 11.97
N THR A 35 2.79 -3.40 12.16
CA THR A 35 2.32 -3.95 13.45
C THR A 35 2.68 -5.42 13.66
N LYS A 36 3.21 -6.10 12.63
CA LYS A 36 3.49 -7.54 12.67
C LYS A 36 4.88 -7.87 12.16
N VAL A 37 5.48 -8.88 12.79
CA VAL A 37 6.66 -9.56 12.23
C VAL A 37 6.23 -10.41 11.03
N SER A 38 7.00 -10.36 9.95
CA SER A 38 6.69 -11.05 8.70
C SER A 38 6.53 -12.58 8.91
N PRO A 39 5.38 -13.15 8.56
CA PRO A 39 5.19 -14.60 8.58
C PRO A 39 6.16 -15.34 7.65
N GLN A 40 6.63 -14.70 6.56
CA GLN A 40 7.61 -15.26 5.65
C GLN A 40 8.98 -15.48 6.32
N LEU A 41 9.28 -14.69 7.38
CA LEU A 41 10.47 -14.84 8.23
C LEU A 41 10.22 -15.77 9.44
N GLY A 42 9.02 -16.34 9.56
CA GLY A 42 8.61 -17.21 10.66
C GLY A 42 7.83 -16.52 11.76
N GLY A 43 7.51 -15.22 11.59
CA GLY A 43 6.69 -14.46 12.54
C GLY A 43 7.39 -14.19 13.88
N GLU A 44 6.61 -13.77 14.86
CA GLU A 44 7.10 -13.39 16.20
C GLU A 44 7.80 -14.54 16.91
N SER A 45 7.29 -15.78 16.82
CA SER A 45 7.89 -16.92 17.50
C SER A 45 9.31 -17.23 16.99
N ALA A 46 9.56 -17.07 15.69
CA ALA A 46 10.89 -17.25 15.15
C ALA A 46 11.86 -16.13 15.57
N LEU A 47 11.36 -14.90 15.71
CA LEU A 47 12.14 -13.78 16.22
C LEU A 47 12.50 -13.99 17.69
N GLU A 48 11.55 -14.45 18.52
CA GLU A 48 11.80 -14.80 19.94
C GLU A 48 12.83 -15.91 20.07
N ASP A 49 12.72 -16.97 19.26
CA ASP A 49 13.69 -18.07 19.25
C ASP A 49 15.08 -17.58 18.83
N LEU A 50 15.16 -16.75 17.79
CA LEU A 50 16.41 -16.13 17.37
C LEU A 50 17.03 -15.28 18.48
N SER A 51 16.21 -14.45 19.14
CA SER A 51 16.64 -13.59 20.25
C SER A 51 17.18 -14.42 21.42
N ARG A 52 16.47 -15.48 21.81
CA ARG A 52 16.89 -16.39 22.89
C ARG A 52 18.21 -17.07 22.57
N GLN A 53 18.36 -17.58 21.35
CA GLN A 53 19.59 -18.22 20.89
C GLN A 53 20.76 -17.23 20.76
N ALA A 54 20.54 -16.04 20.21
CA ALA A 54 21.56 -15.00 20.12
C ALA A 54 22.10 -14.65 21.51
N ARG A 55 21.19 -14.39 22.45
CA ARG A 55 21.49 -14.05 23.86
C ARG A 55 22.28 -15.17 24.55
N SER A 56 21.96 -16.46 24.31
CA SER A 56 22.70 -17.61 24.89
C SER A 56 24.15 -17.71 24.39
N HIS A 57 24.45 -17.06 23.26
CA HIS A 57 25.80 -16.97 22.71
C HIS A 57 26.48 -15.60 22.92
N GLY A 58 25.89 -14.73 23.75
CA GLY A 58 26.40 -13.38 24.05
C GLY A 58 26.27 -12.41 22.88
N LEU A 59 25.37 -12.67 21.92
CA LEU A 59 25.12 -11.81 20.78
C LEU A 59 23.90 -10.93 21.03
N GLY A 60 24.00 -9.64 20.70
CA GLY A 60 22.86 -8.74 20.59
C GLY A 60 22.19 -8.82 19.22
N ILE A 61 21.01 -8.23 19.07
CA ILE A 61 20.31 -8.06 17.80
C ILE A 61 20.18 -6.58 17.50
N LEU A 62 20.48 -6.21 16.26
CA LEU A 62 20.30 -4.89 15.68
C LEU A 62 19.28 -5.02 14.56
N LEU A 63 18.13 -4.32 14.70
CA LEU A 63 17.08 -4.33 13.66
C LEU A 63 17.26 -3.14 12.74
N ASP A 64 17.23 -3.38 11.45
CA ASP A 64 16.98 -2.32 10.46
C ASP A 64 15.49 -1.96 10.48
N ILE A 65 15.20 -0.69 10.40
CA ILE A 65 13.83 -0.18 10.54
C ILE A 65 13.44 0.74 9.39
N VAL A 66 12.15 0.74 9.04
CA VAL A 66 11.59 1.53 7.94
C VAL A 66 10.49 2.46 8.48
N PRO A 67 10.84 3.55 9.21
CA PRO A 67 9.82 4.34 9.89
C PRO A 67 9.08 5.34 8.99
N ASN A 68 9.68 5.75 7.88
CA ASN A 68 9.30 6.97 7.16
C ASN A 68 8.50 6.74 5.87
N HIS A 69 8.22 5.50 5.51
CA HIS A 69 7.41 5.17 4.32
C HIS A 69 6.79 3.78 4.42
N MET A 70 5.81 3.54 3.57
CA MET A 70 5.19 2.24 3.32
C MET A 70 5.01 2.01 1.83
N ALA A 71 4.73 0.75 1.45
CA ALA A 71 4.35 0.44 0.08
C ALA A 71 2.96 1.03 -0.25
N ALA A 72 2.86 1.74 -1.37
CA ALA A 72 1.58 2.15 -1.96
C ALA A 72 0.99 0.96 -2.73
N HIS A 73 0.68 -0.12 -2.01
CA HIS A 73 0.33 -1.45 -2.53
C HIS A 73 -1.03 -1.93 -2.00
N PRO A 74 -1.75 -2.81 -2.73
CA PRO A 74 -3.03 -3.36 -2.26
C PRO A 74 -2.98 -4.08 -0.91
N GLU A 75 -1.86 -4.65 -0.52
CA GLU A 75 -1.68 -5.30 0.79
C GLU A 75 -1.55 -4.30 1.96
N ASN A 76 -1.27 -3.03 1.70
CA ASN A 76 -1.25 -2.00 2.72
C ASN A 76 -2.67 -1.54 3.03
N LEU A 77 -3.23 -2.01 4.14
CA LEU A 77 -4.62 -1.74 4.52
C LEU A 77 -4.88 -0.27 4.83
N TRP A 78 -3.92 0.46 5.39
CA TRP A 78 -4.03 1.90 5.64
C TRP A 78 -4.12 2.68 4.32
N TRP A 79 -3.30 2.30 3.34
CA TRP A 79 -3.36 2.87 2.01
C TRP A 79 -4.66 2.55 1.28
N GLN A 80 -5.14 1.31 1.37
CA GLN A 80 -6.41 0.91 0.78
C GLN A 80 -7.60 1.68 1.36
N ASP A 81 -7.58 1.95 2.67
CA ASP A 81 -8.60 2.74 3.33
C ASP A 81 -8.58 4.19 2.84
N VAL A 82 -7.39 4.80 2.72
CA VAL A 82 -7.24 6.15 2.15
C VAL A 82 -7.76 6.22 0.72
N LEU A 83 -7.47 5.24 -0.12
CA LEU A 83 -7.99 5.22 -1.49
C LEU A 83 -9.53 5.09 -1.51
N ARG A 84 -10.09 4.32 -0.59
CA ARG A 84 -11.54 4.09 -0.48
C ARG A 84 -12.29 5.31 0.04
N HIS A 85 -11.81 5.92 1.12
CA HIS A 85 -12.52 6.94 1.88
C HIS A 85 -11.98 8.36 1.66
N GLY A 86 -10.79 8.51 1.07
CA GLY A 86 -10.17 9.82 0.83
C GLY A 86 -9.88 10.55 2.15
N LEU A 87 -10.29 11.81 2.23
CA LEU A 87 -10.14 12.63 3.44
C LEU A 87 -10.94 12.13 4.65
N GLU A 88 -11.96 11.30 4.44
CA GLU A 88 -12.77 10.69 5.51
C GLU A 88 -12.07 9.47 6.14
N SER A 89 -10.98 8.98 5.56
CA SER A 89 -10.17 7.91 6.14
C SER A 89 -9.49 8.37 7.43
N PRO A 90 -9.49 7.57 8.51
CA PRO A 90 -8.69 7.87 9.69
C PRO A 90 -7.20 7.96 9.38
N TYR A 91 -6.74 7.32 8.32
CA TYR A 91 -5.34 7.31 7.89
C TYR A 91 -4.99 8.42 6.88
N ALA A 92 -5.94 9.29 6.52
CA ALA A 92 -5.72 10.31 5.48
C ALA A 92 -4.58 11.29 5.82
N HIS A 93 -4.38 11.58 7.11
CA HIS A 93 -3.32 12.46 7.61
C HIS A 93 -2.01 11.72 7.97
N TRP A 94 -2.03 10.38 7.96
CA TRP A 94 -0.85 9.56 8.27
C TRP A 94 0.16 9.55 7.11
N PHE A 95 -0.35 9.65 5.90
CA PHE A 95 0.47 9.75 4.69
C PHE A 95 0.73 11.21 4.32
N ASP A 96 1.90 11.48 3.78
CA ASP A 96 2.28 12.82 3.35
C ASP A 96 1.71 13.14 1.96
N ILE A 97 0.39 13.42 1.95
CA ILE A 97 -0.41 13.72 0.77
C ILE A 97 -0.78 15.20 0.77
N ASP A 98 -0.53 15.89 -0.35
CA ASP A 98 -1.10 17.20 -0.63
C ASP A 98 -2.52 17.04 -1.18
N TRP A 99 -3.52 17.28 -0.32
CA TRP A 99 -4.93 17.19 -0.66
C TRP A 99 -5.47 18.41 -1.41
N GLN A 100 -4.67 19.50 -1.48
CA GLN A 100 -5.04 20.75 -2.14
C GLN A 100 -4.00 21.16 -3.21
N PRO A 101 -3.58 20.25 -4.10
CA PRO A 101 -2.58 20.57 -5.10
C PRO A 101 -3.09 21.64 -6.08
N ALA A 102 -2.16 22.33 -6.75
CA ALA A 102 -2.49 23.35 -7.75
C ALA A 102 -3.39 22.81 -8.89
N SER A 103 -3.28 21.53 -9.19
CA SER A 103 -4.16 20.85 -10.17
C SER A 103 -5.55 20.63 -9.59
N ARG A 104 -6.55 21.37 -10.05
CA ARG A 104 -7.95 21.19 -9.64
C ARG A 104 -8.47 19.77 -9.85
N ALA A 105 -7.95 19.03 -10.82
CA ALA A 105 -8.34 17.65 -11.10
C ALA A 105 -7.88 16.65 -10.03
N LEU A 106 -6.96 17.06 -9.15
CA LEU A 106 -6.43 16.25 -8.05
C LEU A 106 -6.85 16.77 -6.67
N GLN A 107 -7.56 17.89 -6.57
CA GLN A 107 -8.06 18.38 -5.28
C GLN A 107 -8.98 17.34 -4.63
N GLY A 108 -8.68 16.97 -3.39
CA GLY A 108 -9.35 15.92 -2.63
C GLY A 108 -9.12 14.51 -3.15
N LYS A 109 -8.12 14.28 -4.02
CA LYS A 109 -7.79 12.98 -4.61
C LYS A 109 -6.31 12.66 -4.50
N VAL A 110 -6.01 11.37 -4.50
CA VAL A 110 -4.66 10.83 -4.57
C VAL A 110 -4.32 10.48 -6.02
N LEU A 111 -3.20 10.95 -6.55
CA LEU A 111 -2.71 10.45 -7.83
C LEU A 111 -2.11 9.06 -7.64
N ALA A 112 -2.60 8.06 -8.36
CA ALA A 112 -2.12 6.67 -8.39
C ALA A 112 -1.47 6.37 -9.75
N PRO A 113 -0.17 6.64 -9.92
CA PRO A 113 0.51 6.56 -11.22
C PRO A 113 1.07 5.17 -11.48
N PHE A 114 0.24 4.13 -11.38
CA PHE A 114 0.68 2.74 -11.46
C PHE A 114 0.30 2.05 -12.79
N LEU A 115 -0.34 2.76 -13.70
CA LEU A 115 -0.74 2.18 -14.98
C LEU A 115 0.40 2.23 -16.00
N SER A 116 0.46 1.21 -16.86
CA SER A 116 1.39 1.15 -18.00
C SER A 116 1.01 2.10 -19.13
N SER A 117 -0.29 2.44 -19.26
CA SER A 117 -0.83 3.32 -20.30
C SER A 117 -2.02 4.14 -19.78
N SER A 118 -2.68 4.91 -20.66
CA SER A 118 -3.87 5.67 -20.27
C SER A 118 -5.04 4.75 -19.90
N VAL A 119 -5.90 5.17 -18.98
CA VAL A 119 -7.14 4.46 -18.62
C VAL A 119 -7.96 4.12 -19.87
N ARG A 120 -8.10 5.08 -20.81
CA ARG A 120 -8.83 4.87 -22.07
C ARG A 120 -8.25 3.71 -22.90
N SER A 121 -6.92 3.65 -23.02
CA SER A 121 -6.26 2.57 -23.76
C SER A 121 -6.46 1.21 -23.10
N ILE A 122 -6.47 1.15 -21.77
CA ILE A 122 -6.69 -0.08 -21.00
C ILE A 122 -8.13 -0.55 -21.16
N LEU A 123 -9.11 0.36 -21.08
CA LEU A 123 -10.53 0.05 -21.32
C LEU A 123 -10.79 -0.52 -22.72
N LEU A 124 -10.09 -0.02 -23.73
CA LEU A 124 -10.19 -0.54 -25.11
C LEU A 124 -9.59 -1.94 -25.28
N ARG A 125 -8.68 -2.35 -24.41
CA ARG A 125 -8.10 -3.71 -24.39
C ARG A 125 -8.84 -4.66 -23.45
N GLU A 126 -9.93 -4.19 -22.82
CA GLU A 126 -10.74 -4.96 -21.88
C GLU A 126 -9.93 -5.51 -20.68
N GLU A 127 -8.82 -4.87 -20.30
CA GLU A 127 -7.98 -5.24 -19.17
C GLU A 127 -8.57 -4.71 -17.83
N VAL A 128 -9.88 -4.94 -17.62
CA VAL A 128 -10.61 -4.41 -16.46
C VAL A 128 -11.61 -5.45 -15.96
N GLU A 129 -11.59 -5.68 -14.65
CA GLU A 129 -12.58 -6.48 -13.95
C GLU A 129 -13.14 -5.71 -12.75
N LEU A 130 -14.45 -5.77 -12.55
CA LEU A 130 -15.12 -5.18 -11.42
C LEU A 130 -15.60 -6.27 -10.47
N PHE A 131 -15.39 -6.06 -9.18
CA PHE A 131 -15.81 -6.97 -8.12
C PHE A 131 -16.77 -6.22 -7.19
N PHE A 132 -17.98 -6.75 -7.06
CA PHE A 132 -18.99 -6.23 -6.16
C PHE A 132 -19.36 -7.33 -5.17
N ASN A 133 -19.21 -7.06 -3.89
CA ASN A 133 -19.78 -7.84 -2.80
C ASN A 133 -20.62 -6.91 -1.89
N ASP A 134 -21.36 -7.47 -0.95
CA ASP A 134 -22.41 -6.77 -0.20
C ASP A 134 -21.93 -5.49 0.52
N ALA A 135 -20.67 -5.38 0.87
CA ALA A 135 -20.12 -4.26 1.63
C ALA A 135 -18.97 -3.53 0.92
N GLN A 136 -18.33 -4.18 -0.06
CA GLN A 136 -17.11 -3.65 -0.67
C GLN A 136 -17.13 -3.90 -2.18
N ALA A 137 -16.60 -2.92 -2.90
CA ALA A 137 -16.37 -3.07 -4.32
C ALA A 137 -14.93 -2.67 -4.65
N SER A 138 -14.40 -3.31 -5.67
CA SER A 138 -13.06 -3.04 -6.19
C SER A 138 -13.02 -3.18 -7.70
N ILE A 139 -12.01 -2.58 -8.30
CA ILE A 139 -11.70 -2.70 -9.71
C ILE A 139 -10.28 -3.23 -9.86
N ARG A 140 -10.13 -4.31 -10.65
CA ARG A 140 -8.83 -4.72 -11.17
C ARG A 140 -8.63 -4.06 -12.52
N ILE A 141 -7.54 -3.34 -12.67
CA ILE A 141 -7.20 -2.64 -13.92
C ILE A 141 -5.69 -2.73 -14.17
N ALA A 142 -5.31 -3.23 -15.33
CA ALA A 142 -3.91 -3.45 -15.72
C ALA A 142 -3.10 -4.20 -14.65
N GLY A 143 -3.70 -5.21 -14.01
CA GLY A 143 -3.08 -6.04 -12.98
C GLY A 143 -3.12 -5.46 -11.54
N GLY A 144 -3.38 -4.16 -11.37
CA GLY A 144 -3.56 -3.54 -10.05
C GLY A 144 -5.00 -3.65 -9.55
N VAL A 145 -5.20 -3.84 -8.24
CA VAL A 145 -6.52 -3.86 -7.58
C VAL A 145 -6.70 -2.58 -6.76
N TYR A 146 -7.81 -1.89 -7.00
CA TYR A 146 -8.13 -0.61 -6.36
C TYR A 146 -9.53 -0.67 -5.73
N PRO A 147 -9.70 -0.17 -4.50
CA PRO A 147 -11.01 -0.13 -3.86
C PRO A 147 -11.89 0.93 -4.53
N LEU A 148 -13.18 0.68 -4.59
CA LEU A 148 -14.15 1.69 -5.04
C LEU A 148 -14.71 2.46 -3.84
N LYS A 149 -14.90 3.77 -4.04
CA LYS A 149 -15.53 4.65 -3.06
C LYS A 149 -16.99 4.20 -2.84
N PRO A 150 -17.44 3.98 -1.59
CA PRO A 150 -18.83 3.66 -1.29
C PRO A 150 -19.80 4.67 -1.91
N GLY A 151 -20.89 4.17 -2.50
CA GLY A 151 -21.89 5.01 -3.16
C GLY A 151 -21.47 5.58 -4.52
N SER A 152 -20.30 5.20 -5.07
CA SER A 152 -19.89 5.67 -6.40
C SER A 152 -20.51 4.88 -7.56
N TRP A 153 -21.16 3.76 -7.29
CA TRP A 153 -21.87 2.91 -8.26
C TRP A 153 -23.38 2.89 -8.00
N PRO A 154 -24.22 2.57 -9.01
CA PRO A 154 -25.68 2.55 -8.84
C PRO A 154 -26.10 1.37 -7.94
N ALA A 155 -27.24 1.55 -7.25
CA ALA A 155 -27.86 0.51 -6.42
C ALA A 155 -28.56 -0.54 -7.30
N LEU A 156 -27.78 -1.41 -7.93
CA LEU A 156 -28.20 -2.53 -8.78
C LEU A 156 -27.70 -3.85 -8.19
N GLN A 157 -28.37 -4.94 -8.53
CA GLN A 157 -27.90 -6.29 -8.16
C GLN A 157 -26.56 -6.59 -8.85
N PRO A 158 -25.69 -7.45 -8.25
CA PRO A 158 -24.36 -7.74 -8.82
C PRO A 158 -24.38 -8.15 -10.31
N ALA A 159 -25.30 -9.00 -10.72
CA ALA A 159 -25.43 -9.41 -12.12
C ALA A 159 -25.81 -8.24 -13.05
N GLN A 160 -26.62 -7.31 -12.58
CA GLN A 160 -26.98 -6.10 -13.33
C GLN A 160 -25.79 -5.13 -13.42
N LEU A 161 -24.98 -5.02 -12.35
CA LEU A 161 -23.77 -4.22 -12.34
C LEU A 161 -22.73 -4.74 -13.35
N MET A 162 -22.56 -6.05 -13.45
CA MET A 162 -21.66 -6.65 -14.45
C MET A 162 -22.09 -6.28 -15.89
N SER A 163 -23.38 -6.40 -16.18
CA SER A 163 -23.93 -5.99 -17.50
C SER A 163 -23.88 -4.47 -17.71
N TYR A 164 -24.10 -3.68 -16.65
CA TYR A 164 -24.05 -2.23 -16.71
C TYR A 164 -22.65 -1.70 -17.05
N TYR A 165 -21.60 -2.35 -16.53
CA TYR A 165 -20.20 -1.98 -16.74
C TYR A 165 -19.48 -2.85 -17.79
N ASP A 166 -20.20 -3.53 -18.67
CA ASP A 166 -19.62 -4.39 -19.69
C ASP A 166 -18.70 -3.61 -20.65
N THR A 167 -17.39 -3.79 -20.49
CA THR A 167 -16.35 -3.08 -21.26
C THR A 167 -16.25 -3.51 -22.73
N ALA A 168 -16.89 -4.61 -23.13
CA ALA A 168 -17.04 -4.96 -24.54
C ALA A 168 -17.87 -3.90 -25.29
N THR A 169 -18.78 -3.20 -24.60
CA THR A 169 -19.60 -2.13 -25.17
C THR A 169 -18.99 -0.74 -24.96
N GLN A 170 -19.26 0.19 -25.90
CA GLN A 170 -18.84 1.59 -25.73
C GLN A 170 -19.49 2.22 -24.50
N ASN A 171 -20.79 1.97 -24.28
CA ASN A 171 -21.51 2.50 -23.12
C ASN A 171 -20.94 1.99 -21.80
N GLY A 172 -20.56 0.71 -21.73
CA GLY A 172 -19.92 0.14 -20.55
C GLY A 172 -18.56 0.78 -20.25
N ARG A 173 -17.73 0.98 -21.29
CA ARG A 173 -16.45 1.70 -21.14
C ARG A 173 -16.63 3.13 -20.62
N ASP A 174 -17.61 3.87 -21.17
CA ASP A 174 -17.90 5.23 -20.72
C ASP A 174 -18.36 5.26 -19.25
N ARG A 175 -19.17 4.28 -18.83
CA ARG A 175 -19.62 4.14 -17.44
C ARG A 175 -18.48 3.77 -16.51
N VAL A 176 -17.58 2.88 -16.89
CA VAL A 176 -16.37 2.57 -16.10
C VAL A 176 -15.46 3.80 -16.00
N HIS A 177 -15.28 4.54 -17.10
CA HIS A 177 -14.51 5.79 -17.06
C HIS A 177 -15.12 6.80 -16.10
N GLU A 178 -16.45 6.98 -16.12
CA GLU A 178 -17.13 7.87 -15.17
C GLU A 178 -17.06 7.36 -13.73
N LEU A 179 -17.18 6.04 -13.50
CA LEU A 179 -16.96 5.42 -12.19
C LEU A 179 -15.57 5.77 -11.63
N LEU A 180 -14.53 5.63 -12.44
CA LEU A 180 -13.16 5.95 -12.05
C LEU A 180 -12.97 7.45 -11.75
N ARG A 181 -13.70 8.34 -12.41
CA ARG A 181 -13.67 9.78 -12.12
C ARG A 181 -14.25 10.14 -10.76
N ARG A 182 -15.14 9.32 -10.21
CA ARG A 182 -15.80 9.54 -8.90
C ARG A 182 -14.96 9.06 -7.73
N GLN A 183 -13.85 8.36 -7.97
CA GLN A 183 -13.01 7.81 -6.90
C GLN A 183 -12.23 8.92 -6.17
N ASN A 184 -11.80 8.63 -4.95
CA ASN A 184 -10.93 9.49 -4.14
C ASN A 184 -9.47 9.46 -4.64
N TYR A 185 -9.21 8.74 -5.69
CA TYR A 185 -7.92 8.68 -6.38
C TYR A 185 -8.08 8.88 -7.89
N ARG A 186 -6.99 9.17 -8.56
CA ARG A 186 -6.92 9.25 -10.01
C ARG A 186 -5.85 8.30 -10.54
N LEU A 187 -6.27 7.28 -11.25
CA LEU A 187 -5.37 6.39 -11.95
C LEU A 187 -4.69 7.11 -13.13
N ALA A 188 -3.39 6.96 -13.24
CA ALA A 188 -2.59 7.56 -14.29
C ALA A 188 -1.46 6.62 -14.74
N SER A 189 -0.90 6.88 -15.91
CA SER A 189 0.32 6.20 -16.34
C SER A 189 1.49 6.59 -15.43
N TRP A 190 2.37 5.63 -15.14
CA TRP A 190 3.59 5.86 -14.35
C TRP A 190 4.45 7.01 -14.88
N ARG A 191 4.36 7.31 -16.20
CA ARG A 191 5.07 8.45 -16.81
C ARG A 191 4.64 9.81 -16.29
N CYS A 192 3.47 9.89 -15.65
CA CYS A 192 2.98 11.12 -15.03
C CYS A 192 3.55 11.37 -13.63
N ALA A 193 4.12 10.34 -12.98
CA ALA A 193 4.54 10.40 -11.58
C ALA A 193 5.49 11.55 -11.28
N ALA A 194 6.54 11.71 -12.07
CA ALA A 194 7.59 12.71 -11.81
C ALA A 194 7.10 14.17 -11.76
N LYS A 195 5.98 14.48 -12.46
CA LYS A 195 5.50 15.87 -12.63
C LYS A 195 4.17 16.16 -11.92
N SER A 196 3.42 15.13 -11.55
CA SER A 196 2.01 15.32 -11.15
C SER A 196 1.65 14.65 -9.85
N ILE A 197 2.53 13.83 -9.27
CA ILE A 197 2.28 13.14 -8.01
C ILE A 197 2.07 14.18 -6.89
N ASN A 198 1.02 13.99 -6.10
CA ASN A 198 0.63 14.91 -5.03
C ASN A 198 0.86 14.32 -3.63
N TRP A 199 1.83 13.43 -3.50
CA TRP A 199 2.27 12.88 -2.23
C TRP A 199 3.78 12.67 -2.25
N ARG A 200 4.40 12.69 -1.07
CA ARG A 200 5.85 12.52 -0.96
C ARG A 200 6.22 11.06 -1.12
N ARG A 201 7.16 10.80 -2.04
CA ARG A 201 7.77 9.50 -2.25
C ARG A 201 9.01 9.34 -1.38
N PHE A 202 9.38 8.09 -1.12
CA PHE A 202 10.71 7.79 -0.63
C PHE A 202 11.69 7.82 -1.81
N PHE A 203 12.54 8.83 -1.86
CA PHE A 203 13.34 9.19 -3.04
C PHE A 203 12.46 9.33 -4.31
N ASP A 204 12.84 8.66 -5.39
CA ASP A 204 12.11 8.63 -6.65
C ASP A 204 11.30 7.33 -6.88
N ILE A 205 11.12 6.52 -5.83
CA ILE A 205 10.42 5.24 -5.90
C ILE A 205 8.91 5.50 -5.83
N SER A 206 8.23 5.29 -6.95
CA SER A 206 6.81 5.67 -7.12
C SER A 206 5.81 4.77 -6.41
N ASP A 207 6.23 3.67 -5.82
CA ASP A 207 5.41 2.74 -5.06
C ASP A 207 5.73 2.76 -3.55
N LEU A 208 6.54 3.73 -3.09
CA LEU A 208 6.83 3.96 -1.68
C LEU A 208 6.34 5.35 -1.25
N ILE A 209 5.24 5.38 -0.51
CA ILE A 209 4.63 6.61 0.01
C ILE A 209 5.16 6.95 1.39
N ALA A 210 5.51 8.22 1.60
CA ALA A 210 5.99 8.70 2.87
C ALA A 210 4.89 8.77 3.94
N LEU A 211 5.27 8.40 5.16
CA LEU A 211 4.49 8.60 6.39
C LEU A 211 4.86 9.94 7.05
N ARG A 212 3.92 10.52 7.77
CA ARG A 212 4.13 11.70 8.63
C ARG A 212 4.60 11.25 10.01
N ILE A 213 5.76 10.61 10.06
CA ILE A 213 6.31 10.03 11.30
C ILE A 213 6.61 11.06 12.39
N GLN A 214 6.64 12.36 12.05
CA GLN A 214 6.73 13.45 13.02
C GLN A 214 5.45 13.62 13.85
N ASP A 215 4.32 13.11 13.39
CA ASP A 215 3.05 13.15 14.10
C ASP A 215 3.02 12.01 15.12
N ARG A 216 2.73 12.34 16.39
CA ARG A 216 2.83 11.41 17.52
C ARG A 216 1.95 10.16 17.32
N GLU A 217 0.74 10.33 16.82
CA GLU A 217 -0.19 9.23 16.53
C GLU A 217 0.40 8.25 15.50
N VAL A 218 1.01 8.78 14.42
CA VAL A 218 1.63 7.97 13.37
C VAL A 218 2.87 7.26 13.91
N PHE A 219 3.68 7.98 14.71
CA PHE A 219 4.84 7.39 15.35
C PHE A 219 4.44 6.22 16.24
N ASP A 220 3.45 6.40 17.11
CA ASP A 220 3.01 5.36 18.05
C ASP A 220 2.42 4.16 17.29
N ALA A 221 1.68 4.37 16.18
CA ALA A 221 1.15 3.30 15.36
C ALA A 221 2.23 2.48 14.61
N VAL A 222 3.32 3.12 14.20
CA VAL A 222 4.47 2.46 13.57
C VAL A 222 5.34 1.74 14.61
N TRP A 223 5.43 2.30 15.82
CA TRP A 223 6.29 1.84 16.92
C TRP A 223 5.52 1.29 18.09
N ALA A 224 4.37 0.66 17.90
CA ALA A 224 3.56 0.13 19.00
C ALA A 224 4.47 -0.51 20.07
N GLU A 225 4.40 0.03 21.30
CA GLU A 225 5.28 -0.33 22.43
C GLU A 225 5.14 -1.80 22.87
N ASP A 226 4.13 -2.51 22.39
CA ASP A 226 3.83 -3.90 22.75
C ASP A 226 4.63 -4.95 21.97
N ARG A 227 5.73 -4.59 21.32
CA ARG A 227 6.63 -5.60 20.74
C ARG A 227 7.48 -6.19 21.86
N PRO A 228 7.38 -7.50 22.14
CA PRO A 228 8.25 -8.14 23.11
C PRO A 228 9.71 -8.00 22.67
N CYS A 229 10.53 -7.36 23.51
CA CYS A 229 11.98 -7.25 23.37
C CYS A 229 12.66 -8.58 23.64
#